data_fa441874c60c24b922bf4e0c8860f579
#
_entry.id   fa441874c60c24b922bf4e0c8860f579
#
_cell.length_a   1.000
_cell.length_b   1.000
_cell.length_c   1.000
_cell.angle_alpha   90.00
_cell.angle_beta   90.00
_cell.angle_gamma   90.00
#
_symmetry.space_group_name_H-M   'P 1'
#
loop_
_entity.id
_entity.type
_entity.pdbx_description
1 polymer ?
#
loop_
_entity_poly.entity_id
_entity_poly.type
_entity_poly.pdbx_seq_one_letter_code
_entity_poly.pdbx_strand_id
1 'polypeptide(L)'
;MTIKLRGLVIKNTGSWYLVKTDEGKCVECKIKGNFRLKGIRSTNPVAVGDYVQIILNPEGTAFIKEIEDRKNYIIRRASNLSKQSHILAANLDQSMLIVTVNYPETSTTFIDRFLASAEAYRVPVKIIFNKTDAYDEDEPVSYTHLRAHETGRNL
;
A
#
# COMPACT_ATOMS: atom_id res chain seq x y z
N MET A 1 -26.34 22.22 -6.89
CA MET A 1 -25.47 22.51 -5.73
C MET A 1 -24.43 21.43 -5.66
N THR A 2 -23.15 21.74 -5.66
CA THR A 2 -22.07 20.75 -5.64
C THR A 2 -21.74 20.40 -4.19
N ILE A 3 -21.79 19.13 -3.84
CA ILE A 3 -21.51 18.65 -2.47
C ILE A 3 -20.06 18.22 -2.41
N LYS A 4 -19.30 18.73 -1.43
CA LYS A 4 -17.96 18.28 -1.11
C LYS A 4 -18.01 17.28 0.04
N LEU A 5 -17.37 16.14 -0.13
CA LEU A 5 -17.31 15.09 0.88
C LEU A 5 -15.85 14.64 1.02
N ARG A 6 -15.50 14.19 2.22
CA ARG A 6 -14.25 13.51 2.54
C ARG A 6 -14.49 12.00 2.58
N GLY A 7 -13.51 11.21 2.18
CA GLY A 7 -13.61 9.76 2.29
C GLY A 7 -12.29 9.04 2.07
N LEU A 8 -12.32 7.73 2.34
CA LEU A 8 -11.22 6.80 2.22
C LEU A 8 -11.37 5.98 0.93
N VAL A 9 -10.32 5.92 0.12
CA VAL A 9 -10.27 5.05 -1.06
C VAL A 9 -10.14 3.60 -0.60
N ILE A 10 -11.15 2.77 -0.89
CA ILE A 10 -11.19 1.36 -0.49
C ILE A 10 -11.01 0.40 -1.67
N LYS A 11 -11.14 0.87 -2.92
CA LYS A 11 -10.91 0.08 -4.13
C LYS A 11 -10.41 0.97 -5.26
N ASN A 12 -9.49 0.42 -6.07
CA ASN A 12 -8.96 1.05 -7.27
C ASN A 12 -9.00 0.02 -8.42
N THR A 13 -9.68 0.36 -9.51
CA THR A 13 -9.78 -0.47 -10.73
C THR A 13 -9.03 0.14 -11.91
N GLY A 14 -8.18 1.14 -11.67
CA GLY A 14 -7.45 1.88 -12.68
C GLY A 14 -8.23 3.10 -13.22
N SER A 15 -9.48 2.93 -13.61
CA SER A 15 -10.34 4.00 -14.15
C SER A 15 -11.33 4.56 -13.13
N TRP A 16 -11.68 3.76 -12.14
CA TRP A 16 -12.65 4.08 -11.09
C TRP A 16 -12.09 3.79 -9.70
N TYR A 17 -12.53 4.59 -8.75
CA TYR A 17 -12.19 4.48 -7.34
C TYR A 17 -13.48 4.37 -6.53
N LEU A 18 -13.53 3.39 -5.62
CA LEU A 18 -14.60 3.33 -4.63
C LEU A 18 -14.12 4.05 -3.39
N VAL A 19 -14.84 5.10 -3.01
CA VAL A 19 -14.54 5.93 -1.84
C VAL A 19 -15.62 5.73 -0.79
N LYS A 20 -15.21 5.32 0.41
CA LYS A 20 -16.09 5.27 1.58
C LYS A 20 -16.04 6.63 2.27
N THR A 21 -17.14 7.37 2.24
CA THR A 21 -17.26 8.69 2.88
C THR A 21 -17.22 8.58 4.41
N ASP A 22 -16.94 9.68 5.09
CA ASP A 22 -16.97 9.74 6.57
C ASP A 22 -18.38 9.42 7.14
N GLU A 23 -19.43 9.58 6.34
CA GLU A 23 -20.80 9.14 6.67
C GLU A 23 -21.04 7.64 6.45
N GLY A 24 -20.03 6.90 5.99
CA GLY A 24 -20.12 5.45 5.73
C GLY A 24 -20.70 5.05 4.37
N LYS A 25 -21.07 6.00 3.52
CA LYS A 25 -21.55 5.73 2.15
C LYS A 25 -20.41 5.41 1.21
N CYS A 26 -20.60 4.46 0.30
CA CYS A 26 -19.66 4.15 -0.76
C CYS A 26 -20.05 4.88 -2.05
N VAL A 27 -19.12 5.65 -2.61
CA VAL A 27 -19.32 6.45 -3.82
C VAL A 27 -18.28 6.08 -4.86
N GLU A 28 -18.72 5.79 -6.08
CA GLU A 28 -17.82 5.58 -7.22
C GLU A 28 -17.34 6.92 -7.78
N CYS A 29 -16.02 7.08 -7.84
CA CYS A 29 -15.38 8.32 -8.24
C CYS A 29 -14.45 8.12 -9.42
N LYS A 30 -14.30 9.14 -10.24
CA LYS A 30 -13.25 9.28 -11.27
C LYS A 30 -12.25 10.35 -10.86
N ILE A 31 -11.08 10.33 -11.51
CA ILE A 31 -10.13 11.44 -11.43
C ILE A 31 -10.39 12.38 -12.62
N LYS A 32 -10.38 13.68 -12.38
CA LYS A 32 -10.41 14.67 -13.48
C LYS A 32 -9.05 14.70 -14.19
N GLY A 33 -9.04 14.73 -15.53
CA GLY A 33 -7.85 14.53 -16.39
C GLY A 33 -6.63 15.42 -16.14
N ASN A 34 -6.75 16.50 -15.37
CA ASN A 34 -5.64 17.39 -14.98
C ASN A 34 -5.13 17.17 -13.55
N PHE A 35 -5.44 16.03 -12.95
CA PHE A 35 -5.04 15.72 -11.60
C PHE A 35 -3.55 15.36 -11.56
N ARG A 36 -2.70 16.34 -11.24
CA ARG A 36 -1.26 16.14 -11.03
C ARG A 36 -0.95 16.31 -9.56
N LEU A 37 -0.59 15.22 -8.89
CA LEU A 37 0.06 15.31 -7.58
C LEU A 37 1.44 15.94 -7.74
N LYS A 38 1.73 16.98 -6.98
CA LYS A 38 3.07 17.58 -6.90
C LYS A 38 4.07 16.49 -6.49
N GLY A 39 4.99 16.14 -7.39
CA GLY A 39 6.12 15.26 -7.10
C GLY A 39 5.96 13.77 -7.40
N ILE A 40 4.78 13.25 -7.73
CA ILE A 40 4.59 11.83 -8.06
C ILE A 40 4.32 11.68 -9.56
N ARG A 41 5.30 11.15 -10.30
CA ARG A 41 5.14 10.71 -11.70
C ARG A 41 4.55 9.30 -11.70
N SER A 42 3.27 9.16 -11.44
CA SER A 42 2.55 7.89 -11.54
C SER A 42 1.37 8.04 -12.50
N THR A 43 1.11 7.02 -13.30
CA THR A 43 -0.09 6.90 -14.13
C THR A 43 -1.35 6.82 -13.28
N ASN A 44 -1.23 6.36 -12.04
CA ASN A 44 -2.32 6.23 -11.07
C ASN A 44 -1.93 6.94 -9.76
N PRO A 45 -2.27 8.24 -9.62
CA PRO A 45 -1.84 9.02 -8.45
C PRO A 45 -2.57 8.63 -7.16
N VAL A 46 -3.76 8.02 -7.25
CA VAL A 46 -4.60 7.63 -6.11
C VAL A 46 -4.41 6.15 -5.81
N ALA A 47 -4.16 5.82 -4.57
CA ALA A 47 -3.99 4.46 -4.07
C ALA A 47 -5.08 4.08 -3.07
N VAL A 48 -5.27 2.79 -2.85
CA VAL A 48 -6.11 2.30 -1.75
C VAL A 48 -5.49 2.77 -0.43
N GLY A 49 -6.32 3.26 0.48
CA GLY A 49 -5.88 3.86 1.75
C GLY A 49 -5.69 5.38 1.70
N ASP A 50 -5.80 6.01 0.54
CA ASP A 50 -5.77 7.48 0.46
C ASP A 50 -7.05 8.08 1.04
N TYR A 51 -6.89 9.14 1.84
CA TYR A 51 -7.95 10.06 2.16
C TYR A 51 -8.07 11.10 1.06
N VAL A 52 -9.29 11.29 0.56
CA VAL A 52 -9.55 12.15 -0.60
C VAL A 52 -10.72 13.09 -0.36
N GLN A 53 -10.64 14.25 -0.99
CA GLN A 53 -11.79 15.15 -1.14
C GLN A 53 -12.48 14.85 -2.45
N ILE A 54 -13.76 14.51 -2.40
CA ILE A 54 -14.58 14.24 -3.57
C ILE A 54 -15.63 15.31 -3.78
N ILE A 55 -15.98 15.50 -5.03
CA ILE A 55 -17.06 16.38 -5.46
C ILE A 55 -18.15 15.53 -6.07
N LEU A 56 -19.34 15.61 -5.47
CA LEU A 56 -20.55 14.97 -5.99
C LEU A 56 -21.35 16.02 -6.79
N ASN A 57 -21.56 15.74 -8.05
CA ASN A 57 -22.40 16.57 -8.92
C ASN A 57 -23.87 16.21 -8.75
N PRO A 58 -24.80 17.14 -9.09
CA PRO A 58 -26.24 16.88 -9.05
C PRO A 58 -26.68 15.69 -9.91
N GLU A 59 -25.92 15.37 -10.94
CA GLU A 59 -26.12 14.26 -11.88
C GLU A 59 -25.73 12.89 -11.30
N GLY A 60 -25.22 12.83 -10.04
CA GLY A 60 -24.77 11.60 -9.40
C GLY A 60 -23.33 11.18 -9.74
N THR A 61 -22.61 11.94 -10.59
CA THR A 61 -21.19 11.67 -10.88
C THR A 61 -20.30 12.26 -9.81
N ALA A 62 -19.30 11.48 -9.36
CA ALA A 62 -18.34 11.93 -8.35
C ALA A 62 -16.91 11.97 -8.90
N PHE A 63 -16.17 12.99 -8.47
CA PHE A 63 -14.78 13.20 -8.89
C PHE A 63 -13.89 13.43 -7.67
N ILE A 64 -12.74 12.77 -7.67
CA ILE A 64 -11.67 13.06 -6.71
C ILE A 64 -11.04 14.39 -7.11
N LYS A 65 -11.05 15.34 -6.17
CA LYS A 65 -10.50 16.68 -6.36
C LYS A 65 -9.09 16.79 -5.79
N GLU A 66 -8.86 16.16 -4.65
CA GLU A 66 -7.63 16.31 -3.87
C GLU A 66 -7.34 15.02 -3.10
N ILE A 67 -6.06 14.71 -2.90
CA ILE A 67 -5.58 13.66 -2.01
C ILE A 67 -4.93 14.35 -0.82
N GLU A 68 -5.30 13.92 0.38
CA GLU A 68 -4.69 14.40 1.62
C GLU A 68 -3.26 13.85 1.77
N ASP A 69 -2.46 14.50 2.61
CA ASP A 69 -1.09 14.07 2.87
C ASP A 69 -1.07 12.65 3.45
N ARG A 70 -0.20 11.82 2.88
CA ARG A 70 -0.01 10.43 3.31
C ARG A 70 0.93 10.37 4.50
N LYS A 71 0.55 9.62 5.54
CA LYS A 71 1.49 9.31 6.63
C LYS A 71 2.62 8.39 6.16
N ASN A 72 2.28 7.44 5.27
CA ASN A 72 3.19 6.48 4.67
C ASN A 72 2.55 5.84 3.42
N TYR A 73 3.32 5.07 2.70
CA TYR A 73 2.84 4.27 1.57
C TYR A 73 3.85 3.17 1.21
N ILE A 74 3.41 2.17 0.46
CA ILE A 74 4.28 1.13 -0.08
C ILE A 74 4.25 1.17 -1.60
N ILE A 75 5.42 1.03 -2.23
CA ILE A 75 5.57 1.07 -3.68
C ILE A 75 6.01 -0.28 -4.24
N ARG A 76 5.60 -0.54 -5.46
CA ARG A 76 6.16 -1.58 -6.30
C ARG A 76 6.91 -0.92 -7.47
N ARG A 77 8.19 -1.22 -7.63
CA ARG A 77 8.89 -0.85 -8.86
C ARG A 77 8.43 -1.75 -9.99
N ALA A 78 8.13 -1.14 -11.14
CA ALA A 78 7.92 -1.91 -12.36
C ALA A 78 9.23 -2.62 -12.74
N SER A 79 9.15 -3.90 -13.11
CA SER A 79 10.30 -4.72 -13.54
C SER A 79 10.89 -4.27 -14.87
N ASN A 80 10.15 -3.51 -15.65
CA ASN A 80 10.59 -2.98 -16.93
C ASN A 80 11.13 -1.56 -16.76
N LEU A 81 12.14 -1.20 -17.55
CA LEU A 81 12.86 0.08 -17.69
C LEU A 81 12.05 1.39 -17.54
N SER A 82 10.74 1.32 -17.32
CA SER A 82 9.92 2.48 -16.99
C SER A 82 10.26 2.94 -15.57
N LYS A 83 10.74 4.17 -15.43
CA LYS A 83 10.99 4.87 -14.16
C LYS A 83 9.71 5.09 -13.32
N GLN A 84 8.64 4.33 -13.57
CA GLN A 84 7.34 4.48 -12.93
C GLN A 84 7.23 3.53 -11.75
N SER A 85 7.07 4.08 -10.58
CA SER A 85 6.70 3.34 -9.38
C SER A 85 5.18 3.36 -9.21
N HIS A 86 4.61 2.22 -8.87
CA HIS A 86 3.19 2.13 -8.53
C HIS A 86 3.03 2.08 -7.03
N ILE A 87 2.22 2.99 -6.49
CA ILE A 87 1.84 2.94 -5.07
C ILE A 87 0.79 1.83 -4.93
N LEU A 88 1.09 0.84 -4.10
CA LEU A 88 0.21 -0.29 -3.85
C LEU A 88 -0.88 0.08 -2.84
N ALA A 89 -0.48 0.73 -1.75
CA ALA A 89 -1.37 1.18 -0.69
C ALA A 89 -0.75 2.36 0.06
N ALA A 90 -1.59 3.18 0.69
CA ALA A 90 -1.20 4.34 1.47
C ALA A 90 -1.83 4.31 2.88
N ASN A 91 -1.29 5.11 3.80
CA ASN A 91 -1.79 5.28 5.16
C ASN A 91 -1.91 3.95 5.93
N LEU A 92 -0.91 3.08 5.76
CA LEU A 92 -0.86 1.76 6.37
C LEU A 92 -0.51 1.86 7.86
N ASP A 93 -1.24 1.14 8.69
CA ASP A 93 -0.88 0.97 10.11
C ASP A 93 0.18 -0.11 10.26
N GLN A 94 0.12 -1.16 9.42
CA GLN A 94 1.04 -2.28 9.42
C GLN A 94 1.02 -3.01 8.09
N SER A 95 2.17 -3.58 7.71
CA SER A 95 2.30 -4.56 6.62
C SER A 95 2.62 -5.94 7.20
N MET A 96 2.02 -6.98 6.64
CA MET A 96 2.31 -8.37 6.98
C MET A 96 3.02 -9.02 5.80
N LEU A 97 4.31 -9.36 5.97
CA LEU A 97 5.10 -10.07 4.99
C LEU A 97 5.02 -11.56 5.27
N ILE A 98 4.27 -12.29 4.45
CA ILE A 98 4.16 -13.75 4.56
C ILE A 98 5.33 -14.37 3.81
N VAL A 99 6.12 -15.18 4.50
CA VAL A 99 7.30 -15.86 3.97
C VAL A 99 7.22 -17.36 4.22
N THR A 100 7.88 -18.14 3.38
CA THR A 100 8.05 -19.58 3.55
C THR A 100 9.55 -19.90 3.53
N VAL A 101 10.01 -20.79 4.41
CA VAL A 101 11.41 -21.21 4.46
C VAL A 101 11.69 -22.12 3.27
N ASN A 102 10.79 -23.08 3.02
CA ASN A 102 10.88 -24.04 1.92
C ASN A 102 9.54 -24.17 1.19
N TYR A 103 9.55 -24.72 -0.02
CA TYR A 103 8.42 -25.18 -0.82
C TYR A 103 7.28 -24.17 -1.10
N PRO A 104 7.53 -23.06 -1.79
CA PRO A 104 8.81 -22.52 -2.29
C PRO A 104 9.51 -21.63 -1.25
N GLU A 105 10.85 -21.59 -1.32
CA GLU A 105 11.66 -20.71 -0.50
C GLU A 105 11.39 -19.23 -0.85
N THR A 106 11.19 -18.39 0.18
CA THR A 106 11.18 -16.94 0.00
C THR A 106 12.61 -16.44 0.18
N SER A 107 13.24 -15.92 -0.87
CA SER A 107 14.64 -15.52 -0.80
C SER A 107 14.87 -14.41 0.23
N THR A 108 15.94 -14.51 0.99
CA THR A 108 16.36 -13.49 1.97
C THR A 108 16.56 -12.13 1.32
N THR A 109 17.11 -12.10 0.10
CA THR A 109 17.26 -10.86 -0.68
C THR A 109 15.93 -10.17 -0.94
N PHE A 110 14.84 -10.92 -1.17
CA PHE A 110 13.50 -10.32 -1.32
C PHE A 110 13.02 -9.74 0.00
N ILE A 111 13.21 -10.49 1.10
CA ILE A 111 12.81 -10.05 2.45
C ILE A 111 13.54 -8.75 2.81
N ASP A 112 14.86 -8.72 2.65
CA ASP A 112 15.68 -7.53 2.96
C ASP A 112 15.26 -6.31 2.15
N ARG A 113 15.03 -6.49 0.85
CA ARG A 113 14.57 -5.39 -0.04
C ARG A 113 13.19 -4.89 0.36
N PHE A 114 12.30 -5.79 0.75
CA PHE A 114 10.97 -5.43 1.20
C PHE A 114 11.05 -4.64 2.51
N LEU A 115 11.80 -5.13 3.50
CA LEU A 115 11.98 -4.47 4.80
C LEU A 115 12.62 -3.10 4.64
N ALA A 116 13.71 -3.00 3.88
CA ALA A 116 14.37 -1.71 3.61
C ALA A 116 13.43 -0.71 2.91
N SER A 117 12.62 -1.19 1.97
CA SER A 117 11.62 -0.34 1.31
C SER A 117 10.54 0.12 2.28
N ALA A 118 10.02 -0.79 3.10
CA ALA A 118 8.97 -0.47 4.07
C ALA A 118 9.46 0.54 5.12
N GLU A 119 10.69 0.37 5.61
CA GLU A 119 11.31 1.30 6.55
C GLU A 119 11.52 2.69 5.93
N ALA A 120 12.02 2.76 4.69
CA ALA A 120 12.21 4.02 3.97
C ALA A 120 10.90 4.82 3.84
N TYR A 121 9.76 4.15 3.75
CA TYR A 121 8.44 4.76 3.69
C TYR A 121 7.68 4.74 5.01
N ARG A 122 8.34 4.41 6.13
CA ARG A 122 7.76 4.40 7.49
C ARG A 122 6.54 3.48 7.64
N VAL A 123 6.59 2.31 7.00
CA VAL A 123 5.56 1.27 7.14
C VAL A 123 6.04 0.20 8.10
N PRO A 124 5.42 0.02 9.29
CA PRO A 124 5.76 -1.07 10.19
C PRO A 124 5.50 -2.43 9.52
N VAL A 125 6.42 -3.39 9.68
CA VAL A 125 6.30 -4.72 9.08
C VAL A 125 6.31 -5.79 10.16
N LYS A 126 5.39 -6.76 10.02
CA LYS A 126 5.48 -8.06 10.70
C LYS A 126 5.78 -9.15 9.69
N ILE A 127 6.74 -10.00 9.99
CA ILE A 127 7.04 -11.19 9.19
C ILE A 127 6.23 -12.35 9.76
N ILE A 128 5.54 -13.06 8.86
CA ILE A 128 4.74 -14.25 9.20
C ILE A 128 5.35 -15.43 8.47
N PHE A 129 5.85 -16.40 9.22
CA PHE A 129 6.32 -17.66 8.67
C PHE A 129 5.12 -18.58 8.43
N ASN A 130 4.93 -18.96 7.17
CA ASN A 130 3.86 -19.86 6.74
C ASN A 130 4.40 -21.26 6.45
N LYS A 131 3.53 -22.27 6.48
CA LYS A 131 3.88 -23.69 6.25
C LYS A 131 4.91 -24.22 7.23
N THR A 132 4.81 -23.84 8.50
CA THR A 132 5.75 -24.30 9.56
C THR A 132 5.63 -25.79 9.83
N ASP A 133 4.51 -26.41 9.49
CA ASP A 133 4.24 -27.84 9.52
C ASP A 133 5.06 -28.65 8.49
N ALA A 134 5.61 -27.99 7.48
CA ALA A 134 6.43 -28.62 6.43
C ALA A 134 7.93 -28.58 6.71
N TYR A 135 8.36 -28.12 7.90
CA TYR A 135 9.77 -28.04 8.27
C TYR A 135 10.14 -29.16 9.22
N ASP A 136 11.24 -29.88 8.91
CA ASP A 136 11.86 -30.80 9.83
C ASP A 136 12.66 -30.02 10.90
N GLU A 137 12.63 -30.50 12.16
CA GLU A 137 13.30 -29.86 13.30
C GLU A 137 14.82 -29.74 13.10
N ASP A 138 15.41 -30.57 12.23
CA ASP A 138 16.85 -30.65 11.94
C ASP A 138 17.31 -29.70 10.80
N GLU A 139 16.42 -28.98 10.11
CA GLU A 139 16.86 -28.02 9.09
C GLU A 139 17.44 -26.75 9.73
N PRO A 140 18.72 -26.41 9.45
CA PRO A 140 19.33 -25.20 10.02
C PRO A 140 18.59 -23.97 9.51
N VAL A 141 17.94 -23.25 10.42
CA VAL A 141 17.20 -22.03 10.13
C VAL A 141 18.19 -20.94 9.72
N SER A 142 18.41 -20.77 8.42
CA SER A 142 19.27 -19.70 7.88
C SER A 142 18.73 -18.27 8.12
N TYR A 143 17.62 -18.16 8.85
CA TYR A 143 16.94 -16.90 9.17
C TYR A 143 17.36 -16.28 10.51
N THR A 144 18.42 -16.74 11.14
CA THR A 144 18.94 -16.13 12.39
C THR A 144 19.30 -14.66 12.24
N HIS A 145 19.59 -14.20 11.03
CA HIS A 145 19.87 -12.78 10.73
C HIS A 145 18.63 -11.88 10.81
N LEU A 146 17.42 -12.42 10.64
CA LEU A 146 16.19 -11.63 10.72
C LEU A 146 15.82 -11.24 12.15
N ARG A 147 16.29 -12.00 13.16
CA ARG A 147 16.08 -11.67 14.59
C ARG A 147 16.76 -10.36 15.02
N ALA A 148 17.81 -9.94 14.32
CA ALA A 148 18.55 -8.72 14.67
C ALA A 148 17.73 -7.43 14.41
N HIS A 149 16.72 -7.49 13.55
CA HIS A 149 15.87 -6.34 13.26
C HIS A 149 14.63 -6.21 14.16
N GLU A 150 14.26 -7.27 14.89
CA GLU A 150 13.10 -7.23 15.80
C GLU A 150 13.41 -6.59 17.17
N THR A 151 14.67 -6.48 17.56
CA THR A 151 15.06 -6.01 18.91
C THR A 151 15.16 -4.48 19.05
N GLY A 152 14.81 -3.71 18.05
CA GLY A 152 15.10 -2.28 18.01
C GLY A 152 14.00 -1.32 18.45
N ARG A 153 12.77 -1.74 18.79
CA ARG A 153 11.72 -0.81 19.27
C ARG A 153 10.61 -1.51 20.05
N ASN A 154 10.93 -1.91 21.28
CA ASN A 154 9.97 -1.98 22.35
C ASN A 154 10.45 -1.03 23.47
N LEU A 155 10.06 0.23 23.37
CA LEU A 155 9.95 1.17 24.49
C LEU A 155 8.78 2.10 24.21
#